data_6cd5cf6de205a8de57546dfe9a670e95
#
_entry.id   6cd5cf6de205a8de57546dfe9a670e95
#
_cell.length_a   1.000
_cell.length_b   1.000
_cell.length_c   1.000
_cell.angle_alpha   90.00
_cell.angle_beta   90.00
_cell.angle_gamma   90.00
#
_symmetry.space_group_name_H-M   'P 1'
#
loop_
_entity.id
_entity.type
_entity.pdbx_description
1 polymer ?
#
loop_
_entity_poly.entity_id
_entity_poly.type
_entity_poly.pdbx_seq_one_letter_code
_entity_poly.pdbx_strand_id
1 'polypeptide(L)'
;MKMEVKRPNDIVFKYGDIGDLFYVILKGSVGVKVPSEITLEYNDLQFWQYVIKHQDDILFDKSEIEDYIIRQVQMRNISKNLHKRSTSLSLDSAVKERVIYQVNEVSTLESGKSFGELALMSSKPRAATIYCKEEWYFAVIGRDDYQK
;
A
#
# COMPACT_ATOMS: atom_id res chain seq x y z
N MET A 1 -9.41 10.40 -25.93
CA MET A 1 -9.76 10.78 -24.55
C MET A 1 -11.03 10.06 -24.13
N LYS A 2 -11.02 9.45 -22.99
CA LYS A 2 -12.21 8.76 -22.45
C LYS A 2 -12.65 9.44 -21.17
N MET A 3 -13.94 9.40 -20.89
CA MET A 3 -14.47 9.82 -19.59
C MET A 3 -14.84 8.57 -18.81
N GLU A 4 -14.41 8.54 -17.55
CA GLU A 4 -14.71 7.43 -16.65
C GLU A 4 -15.27 7.95 -15.34
N VAL A 5 -16.02 7.08 -14.66
CA VAL A 5 -16.60 7.36 -13.34
C VAL A 5 -16.08 6.31 -12.37
N LYS A 6 -15.61 6.75 -11.21
CA LYS A 6 -15.18 5.87 -10.12
C LYS A 6 -15.99 6.17 -8.87
N ARG A 7 -16.09 5.15 -8.03
CA ARG A 7 -16.82 5.22 -6.75
C ARG A 7 -15.87 5.59 -5.62
N PRO A 8 -16.41 6.07 -4.48
CA PRO A 8 -15.59 6.28 -3.30
C PRO A 8 -14.78 5.04 -2.92
N ASN A 9 -13.55 5.25 -2.49
CA ASN A 9 -12.58 4.23 -2.10
C ASN A 9 -12.00 3.38 -3.24
N ASP A 10 -12.44 3.56 -4.48
CA ASP A 10 -11.81 2.88 -5.61
C ASP A 10 -10.38 3.39 -5.79
N ILE A 11 -9.47 2.47 -6.11
CA ILE A 11 -8.08 2.80 -6.38
C ILE A 11 -7.90 3.04 -7.88
N VAL A 12 -7.35 4.19 -8.24
CA VAL A 12 -7.04 4.51 -9.63
C VAL A 12 -5.78 3.80 -10.08
N PHE A 13 -4.71 3.94 -9.32
CA PHE A 13 -3.48 3.16 -9.49
C PHE A 13 -2.71 3.13 -8.16
N LYS A 14 -1.79 2.18 -8.05
CA LYS A 14 -0.98 1.99 -6.85
C LYS A 14 0.47 2.39 -7.09
N TYR A 15 1.13 2.79 -6.02
CA TYR A 15 2.58 3.00 -6.05
C TYR A 15 3.27 1.79 -6.66
N GLY A 16 4.16 2.05 -7.60
CA GLY A 16 4.92 1.01 -8.27
C GLY A 16 4.25 0.41 -9.50
N ASP A 17 2.98 0.70 -9.76
CA ASP A 17 2.30 0.26 -10.97
C ASP A 17 2.94 0.89 -12.20
N ILE A 18 2.94 0.15 -13.29
CA ILE A 18 3.38 0.67 -14.57
C ILE A 18 2.13 1.02 -15.37
N GLY A 19 2.07 2.26 -15.85
CA GLY A 19 0.95 2.72 -16.63
C GLY A 19 1.31 3.93 -17.47
N ASP A 20 0.52 4.18 -18.48
CA ASP A 20 0.75 5.24 -19.46
C ASP A 20 -0.45 6.18 -19.59
N LEU A 21 -1.30 6.21 -18.58
CA LEU A 21 -2.51 7.05 -18.60
C LEU A 21 -2.31 8.30 -17.73
N PHE A 22 -2.85 9.38 -18.22
CA PHE A 22 -2.90 10.67 -17.56
C PHE A 22 -4.36 10.99 -17.23
N TYR A 23 -4.59 11.59 -16.07
CA TYR A 23 -5.95 11.82 -15.56
C TYR A 23 -6.17 13.27 -15.26
N VAL A 24 -7.32 13.80 -15.70
CA VAL A 24 -7.78 15.13 -15.32
C VAL A 24 -9.08 15.00 -14.54
N ILE A 25 -9.13 15.59 -13.37
CA ILE A 25 -10.31 15.52 -12.50
C ILE A 25 -11.34 16.55 -12.98
N LEU A 26 -12.48 16.06 -13.44
CA LEU A 26 -13.58 16.91 -13.89
C LEU A 26 -14.50 17.25 -12.73
N LYS A 27 -14.75 16.29 -11.84
CA LYS A 27 -15.57 16.47 -10.65
C LYS A 27 -15.16 15.45 -9.59
N GLY A 28 -15.13 15.89 -8.34
CA GLY A 28 -14.79 15.06 -7.20
C GLY A 28 -13.39 15.32 -6.68
N SER A 29 -12.90 14.43 -5.83
CA SER A 29 -11.58 14.55 -5.24
C SER A 29 -10.91 13.19 -5.09
N VAL A 30 -9.58 13.19 -5.15
CA VAL A 30 -8.77 12.01 -4.94
C VAL A 30 -7.76 12.25 -3.85
N GLY A 31 -7.42 11.20 -3.11
CA GLY A 31 -6.34 11.22 -2.13
C GLY A 31 -5.05 10.70 -2.76
N VAL A 32 -3.95 11.35 -2.45
CA VAL A 32 -2.62 10.97 -2.90
C VAL A 32 -1.86 10.37 -1.73
N LYS A 33 -1.48 9.11 -1.86
CA LYS A 33 -0.71 8.39 -0.85
C LYS A 33 0.68 8.10 -1.38
N VAL A 34 1.71 8.45 -0.62
CA VAL A 34 3.09 8.14 -0.97
C VAL A 34 3.73 7.33 0.14
N PRO A 35 4.71 6.45 -0.19
CA PRO A 35 5.43 5.73 0.84
C PRO A 35 6.34 6.66 1.62
N SER A 36 6.35 6.50 2.93
CA SER A 36 7.27 7.18 3.82
C SER A 36 7.93 6.16 4.73
N GLU A 37 9.17 6.45 5.08
CA GLU A 37 9.93 5.63 5.99
C GLU A 37 9.45 5.86 7.42
N ILE A 38 9.09 4.80 8.13
CA ILE A 38 8.76 4.87 9.54
C ILE A 38 9.64 3.91 10.32
N THR A 39 10.01 4.31 11.53
CA THR A 39 10.80 3.50 12.44
C THR A 39 9.90 2.99 13.56
N LEU A 40 9.88 1.68 13.76
CA LEU A 40 9.09 1.03 14.80
C LEU A 40 10.02 0.43 15.84
N GLU A 41 9.78 0.76 17.10
CA GLU A 41 10.49 0.16 18.23
C GLU A 41 9.59 -0.89 18.87
N TYR A 42 9.59 -2.08 18.28
CA TYR A 42 8.71 -3.18 18.66
C TYR A 42 9.49 -4.47 18.83
N ASN A 43 8.98 -5.36 19.68
CA ASN A 43 9.43 -6.75 19.66
C ASN A 43 8.83 -7.46 18.42
N ASP A 44 9.23 -8.70 18.17
CA ASP A 44 8.79 -9.43 16.98
C ASP A 44 7.27 -9.58 16.94
N LEU A 45 6.62 -9.87 18.05
CA LEU A 45 5.18 -10.02 18.10
C LEU A 45 4.45 -8.71 17.74
N GLN A 46 4.88 -7.62 18.35
CA GLN A 46 4.30 -6.29 18.11
C GLN A 46 4.51 -5.86 16.67
N PHE A 47 5.69 -6.13 16.11
CA PHE A 47 6.01 -5.81 14.73
C PHE A 47 5.06 -6.53 13.76
N TRP A 48 4.89 -7.84 13.93
CA TRP A 48 4.03 -8.59 13.04
C TRP A 48 2.55 -8.27 13.23
N GLN A 49 2.12 -7.95 14.44
CA GLN A 49 0.76 -7.46 14.67
C GLN A 49 0.52 -6.15 13.91
N TYR A 50 1.48 -5.25 13.94
CA TYR A 50 1.40 -3.99 13.20
C TYR A 50 1.36 -4.22 11.69
N VAL A 51 2.23 -5.07 11.17
CA VAL A 51 2.29 -5.38 9.74
C VAL A 51 0.97 -6.00 9.26
N ILE A 52 0.42 -6.94 10.00
CA ILE A 52 -0.84 -7.59 9.63
C ILE A 52 -2.00 -6.59 9.66
N LYS A 53 -2.04 -5.73 10.65
CA LYS A 53 -3.10 -4.73 10.78
C LYS A 53 -3.08 -3.71 9.64
N HIS A 54 -1.89 -3.35 9.16
CA HIS A 54 -1.71 -2.31 8.14
C HIS A 54 -1.21 -2.87 6.80
N GLN A 55 -1.46 -4.15 6.52
CA GLN A 55 -0.89 -4.83 5.35
C GLN A 55 -1.24 -4.17 4.01
N ASP A 56 -2.35 -3.46 3.94
CA ASP A 56 -2.77 -2.77 2.71
C ASP A 56 -1.98 -1.49 2.46
N ASP A 57 -1.45 -0.89 3.51
CA ASP A 57 -0.75 0.39 3.45
C ASP A 57 0.78 0.26 3.60
N ILE A 58 1.28 -0.93 3.85
CA ILE A 58 2.71 -1.18 4.03
C ILE A 58 3.29 -1.81 2.78
N LEU A 59 4.44 -1.30 2.34
CA LEU A 59 5.22 -1.92 1.27
C LEU A 59 6.02 -3.09 1.86
N PHE A 60 5.35 -4.22 1.98
CA PHE A 60 5.94 -5.43 2.55
C PHE A 60 5.52 -6.62 1.69
N ASP A 61 6.41 -7.58 1.55
CA ASP A 61 6.11 -8.76 0.74
C ASP A 61 5.04 -9.60 1.44
N LYS A 62 3.91 -9.78 0.75
CA LYS A 62 2.80 -10.56 1.28
C LYS A 62 3.18 -12.00 1.57
N SER A 63 4.14 -12.56 0.83
CA SER A 63 4.62 -13.92 1.07
C SER A 63 5.29 -14.05 2.43
N GLU A 64 6.00 -13.02 2.89
CA GLU A 64 6.61 -13.02 4.22
C GLU A 64 5.56 -13.01 5.33
N ILE A 65 4.47 -12.28 5.12
CA ILE A 65 3.34 -12.25 6.06
C ILE A 65 2.70 -13.64 6.14
N GLU A 66 2.44 -14.26 5.00
CA GLU A 66 1.87 -15.60 4.94
C GLU A 66 2.77 -16.62 5.61
N ASP A 67 4.07 -16.56 5.35
CA ASP A 67 5.06 -17.44 5.98
C ASP A 67 5.07 -17.28 7.51
N TYR A 68 4.97 -16.06 7.98
CA TYR A 68 4.88 -15.81 9.41
C TYR A 68 3.64 -16.46 10.01
N ILE A 69 2.48 -16.26 9.38
CA ILE A 69 1.21 -16.83 9.85
C ILE A 69 1.28 -18.36 9.88
N ILE A 70 1.80 -18.97 8.83
CA ILE A 70 1.96 -20.41 8.74
C ILE A 70 2.86 -20.94 9.87
N ARG A 71 3.98 -20.27 10.11
CA ARG A 71 4.90 -20.66 11.20
C ARG A 71 4.22 -20.57 12.56
N GLN A 72 3.39 -19.56 12.79
CA GLN A 72 2.65 -19.42 14.05
C GLN A 72 1.65 -20.56 14.25
N VAL A 73 0.94 -20.94 13.19
CA VAL A 73 0.00 -22.07 13.25
C VAL A 73 0.74 -23.38 13.53
N GLN A 74 1.86 -23.63 12.86
CA GLN A 74 2.69 -24.82 13.09
C GLN A 74 3.22 -24.86 14.52
N MET A 75 3.68 -23.75 15.05
CA MET A 75 4.15 -23.67 16.44
C MET A 75 3.05 -23.99 17.46
N ARG A 76 1.83 -23.49 17.20
CA ARG A 76 0.68 -23.81 18.06
C ARG A 76 0.38 -25.31 18.06
N ASN A 77 0.45 -25.94 16.90
CA ASN A 77 0.22 -27.38 16.77
C ASN A 77 1.31 -28.19 17.47
N ILE A 78 2.55 -27.77 17.38
CA ILE A 78 3.68 -28.40 18.06
C ILE A 78 3.52 -28.25 19.58
N SER A 79 3.15 -27.09 20.07
CA SER A 79 2.97 -26.86 21.51
C SER A 79 1.79 -27.64 22.09
N LYS A 80 0.77 -27.95 21.29
CA LYS A 80 -0.33 -28.82 21.70
C LYS A 80 0.12 -30.28 21.84
N ASN A 81 1.09 -30.71 21.04
CA ASN A 81 1.61 -32.06 21.04
C ASN A 81 2.73 -32.25 22.06
N LEU A 82 3.39 -31.19 22.48
CA LEU A 82 4.49 -31.21 23.45
C LEU A 82 4.01 -30.81 24.85
N HIS A 83 2.98 -31.48 25.36
CA HIS A 83 2.52 -31.26 26.73
C HIS A 83 3.70 -31.25 27.70
N LYS A 84 3.93 -30.16 28.39
CA LYS A 84 4.71 -30.03 29.61
C LYS A 84 6.14 -29.53 29.53
N ARG A 85 6.65 -29.15 28.40
CA ARG A 85 7.87 -28.35 28.47
C ARG A 85 7.48 -26.90 28.19
N SER A 86 7.44 -26.13 29.24
CA SER A 86 7.61 -24.70 29.12
C SER A 86 9.00 -24.43 28.56
N THR A 87 9.25 -24.92 27.38
CA THR A 87 10.24 -24.27 26.58
C THR A 87 9.62 -22.90 26.34
N SER A 88 10.10 -21.94 27.08
CA SER A 88 10.08 -20.61 26.60
C SER A 88 10.65 -20.69 25.19
N LEU A 89 9.80 -20.94 24.21
CA LEU A 89 10.06 -20.47 22.90
C LEU A 89 10.39 -19.02 23.15
N SER A 90 11.64 -18.70 23.10
CA SER A 90 12.08 -17.34 23.22
C SER A 90 11.56 -16.62 21.99
N LEU A 91 10.27 -16.31 22.03
CA LEU A 91 9.79 -15.19 21.27
C LEU A 91 10.74 -14.10 21.67
N ASP A 92 11.53 -13.67 20.72
CA ASP A 92 12.45 -12.60 20.95
C ASP A 92 11.63 -11.42 21.44
N SER A 93 11.52 -11.31 22.76
CA SER A 93 10.79 -10.23 23.42
C SER A 93 11.60 -8.94 23.42
N ALA A 94 12.82 -8.98 22.89
CA ALA A 94 13.65 -7.81 22.81
C ALA A 94 13.05 -6.82 21.81
N VAL A 95 12.92 -5.58 22.27
CA VAL A 95 12.50 -4.48 21.40
C VAL A 95 13.64 -4.16 20.43
N LYS A 96 13.32 -4.17 19.16
CA LYS A 96 14.26 -3.84 18.08
C LYS A 96 13.74 -2.66 17.28
N GLU A 97 14.66 -1.86 16.80
CA GLU A 97 14.34 -0.80 15.87
C GLU A 97 14.20 -1.41 14.49
N ARG A 98 13.05 -1.20 13.85
CA ARG A 98 12.75 -1.71 12.51
C ARG A 98 12.24 -0.60 11.63
N VAL A 99 12.77 -0.52 10.43
CA VAL A 99 12.40 0.49 9.45
C VAL A 99 11.53 -0.16 8.41
N ILE A 100 10.35 0.42 8.17
CA ILE A 100 9.44 -0.02 7.13
C ILE A 100 8.96 1.17 6.33
N TYR A 101 8.41 0.91 5.14
CA TYR A 101 7.81 1.94 4.30
C TYR A 101 6.29 1.78 4.35
N GLN A 102 5.62 2.82 4.80
CA GLN A 102 4.16 2.86 4.88
C GLN A 102 3.63 3.92 3.93
N VAL A 103 2.57 3.57 3.20
CA VAL A 103 1.92 4.49 2.26
C VAL A 103 0.92 5.33 3.05
N ASN A 104 1.16 6.62 3.11
CA ASN A 104 0.33 7.57 3.85
C ASN A 104 -0.20 8.66 2.95
N GLU A 105 -1.43 9.13 3.23
CA GLU A 105 -2.01 10.23 2.49
C GLU A 105 -1.28 11.54 2.82
N VAL A 106 -0.82 12.21 1.78
CA VAL A 106 -0.06 13.46 1.91
C VAL A 106 -0.78 14.65 1.31
N SER A 107 -1.71 14.44 0.39
CA SER A 107 -2.46 15.51 -0.21
C SER A 107 -3.78 15.04 -0.81
N THR A 108 -4.61 16.00 -1.17
CA THR A 108 -5.88 15.78 -1.87
C THR A 108 -5.88 16.63 -3.13
N LEU A 109 -6.30 16.03 -4.24
CA LEU A 109 -6.46 16.75 -5.50
C LEU A 109 -7.94 16.87 -5.81
N GLU A 110 -8.35 18.08 -6.22
CA GLU A 110 -9.75 18.42 -6.48
C GLU A 110 -9.98 18.72 -7.97
N SER A 111 -11.19 19.06 -8.31
CA SER A 111 -11.59 19.41 -9.68
C SER A 111 -10.64 20.42 -10.32
N GLY A 112 -10.30 20.18 -11.57
CA GLY A 112 -9.35 21.00 -12.32
C GLY A 112 -7.90 20.60 -12.18
N LYS A 113 -7.59 19.71 -11.24
CA LYS A 113 -6.24 19.18 -11.08
C LYS A 113 -6.04 17.95 -11.96
N SER A 114 -4.79 17.64 -12.22
CA SER A 114 -4.41 16.47 -13.02
C SER A 114 -3.30 15.69 -12.34
N PHE A 115 -3.18 14.43 -12.72
CA PHE A 115 -2.12 13.56 -12.19
C PHE A 115 -1.77 12.45 -13.17
N GLY A 116 -0.64 11.80 -12.93
CA GLY A 116 -0.17 10.71 -13.77
C GLY A 116 0.69 11.16 -14.96
N GLU A 117 0.98 12.43 -15.08
CA GLU A 117 1.71 13.00 -16.21
C GLU A 117 3.15 12.46 -16.34
N LEU A 118 3.78 12.10 -15.21
CA LEU A 118 5.14 11.57 -15.24
C LEU A 118 5.23 10.25 -16.01
N ALA A 119 4.17 9.46 -16.00
CA ALA A 119 4.11 8.20 -16.73
C ALA A 119 4.04 8.40 -18.25
N LEU A 120 3.59 9.58 -18.70
CA LEU A 120 3.56 9.92 -20.13
C LEU A 120 4.93 10.33 -20.63
N MET A 121 5.75 10.88 -19.76
CA MET A 121 7.07 11.41 -20.10
C MET A 121 8.19 10.40 -19.91
N SER A 122 7.98 9.44 -19.05
CA SER A 122 8.97 8.42 -18.74
C SER A 122 8.26 7.10 -18.42
N SER A 123 8.93 5.99 -18.69
CA SER A 123 8.39 4.66 -18.40
C SER A 123 8.57 4.24 -16.94
N LYS A 124 8.69 5.21 -16.05
CA LYS A 124 8.90 4.94 -14.62
C LYS A 124 7.61 4.47 -13.95
N PRO A 125 7.71 3.62 -12.93
CA PRO A 125 6.56 3.22 -12.13
C PRO A 125 5.88 4.42 -11.46
N ARG A 126 4.61 4.24 -11.12
CA ARG A 126 3.84 5.28 -10.42
C ARG A 126 4.50 5.63 -9.09
N ALA A 127 4.63 6.92 -8.82
CA ALA A 127 5.29 7.45 -7.63
C ALA A 127 4.35 7.58 -6.42
N ALA A 128 3.07 7.28 -6.60
CA ALA A 128 2.07 7.41 -5.55
C ALA A 128 0.90 6.48 -5.82
N THR A 129 0.12 6.21 -4.77
CA THR A 129 -1.19 5.55 -4.89
C THR A 129 -2.26 6.63 -4.90
N ILE A 130 -3.17 6.55 -5.87
CA ILE A 130 -4.30 7.47 -6.00
C ILE A 130 -5.58 6.70 -5.73
N TYR A 131 -6.40 7.20 -4.82
CA TYR A 131 -7.70 6.62 -4.52
C TYR A 131 -8.80 7.68 -4.53
N CYS A 132 -10.02 7.28 -4.84
CA CYS A 132 -11.16 8.18 -4.90
C CYS A 132 -11.70 8.43 -3.49
N LYS A 133 -11.82 9.70 -3.09
CA LYS A 133 -12.42 10.08 -1.80
C LYS A 133 -13.94 10.18 -1.88
N GLU A 134 -14.43 10.55 -3.06
CA GLU A 134 -15.87 10.67 -3.33
C GLU A 134 -16.13 10.20 -4.75
N GLU A 135 -17.41 10.16 -5.15
CA GLU A 135 -17.73 9.83 -6.53
C GLU A 135 -17.01 10.78 -7.47
N TRP A 136 -16.39 10.25 -8.50
CA TRP A 136 -15.36 10.95 -9.24
C TRP A 136 -15.56 10.78 -10.75
N TYR A 137 -15.59 11.91 -11.45
CA TYR A 137 -15.64 11.98 -12.89
C TYR A 137 -14.29 12.48 -13.40
N PHE A 138 -13.70 11.78 -14.35
CA PHE A 138 -12.38 12.16 -14.85
C PHE A 138 -12.23 11.86 -16.35
N ALA A 139 -11.35 12.62 -16.98
CA ALA A 139 -10.92 12.39 -18.33
C ALA A 139 -9.62 11.58 -18.30
N VAL A 140 -9.56 10.51 -19.09
CA VAL A 140 -8.38 9.66 -19.22
C VAL A 140 -7.72 9.96 -20.55
N ILE A 141 -6.44 10.28 -20.53
CA ILE A 141 -5.65 10.61 -21.70
C ILE A 141 -4.50 9.62 -21.80
N GLY A 142 -4.39 8.92 -22.92
CA GLY A 142 -3.28 8.03 -23.17
C GLY A 142 -2.06 8.77 -23.69
N ARG A 143 -0.92 8.09 -23.70
CA ARG A 143 0.35 8.67 -24.19
C ARG A 143 0.22 9.19 -25.62
N ASP A 144 -0.44 8.45 -26.48
CA ASP A 144 -0.61 8.84 -27.90
C ASP A 144 -1.42 10.12 -28.06
N ASP A 145 -2.43 10.31 -27.24
CA ASP A 145 -3.26 11.52 -27.26
C ASP A 145 -2.51 12.73 -26.71
N TYR A 146 -1.63 12.51 -25.75
CA TYR A 146 -0.85 13.58 -25.11
C TYR A 146 0.23 14.13 -26.05
N GLN A 147 0.82 13.28 -26.89
CA GLN A 147 1.91 13.65 -27.78
C GLN A 147 1.44 14.29 -29.11
N LYS A 148 0.15 14.38 -29.31
CA LYS A 148 -0.40 15.06 -30.50
C LYS A 148 -0.38 16.59 -30.30
#